data_649e32da33ab2fa083d778a8c0561945
#
_entry.id   649e32da33ab2fa083d778a8c0561945
#
_cell.length_a   1.000
_cell.length_b   1.000
_cell.length_c   1.000
_cell.angle_alpha   90.00
_cell.angle_beta   90.00
_cell.angle_gamma   90.00
#
_symmetry.space_group_name_H-M   'P 1'
#
loop_
_entity.id
_entity.type
_entity.pdbx_description
1 polymer ?
#
loop_
_entity_poly.entity_id
_entity_poly.type
_entity_poly.pdbx_seq_one_letter_code
_entity_poly.pdbx_strand_id
1 'polypeptide(L)'
;MVVALIVTLAVLAWAIIAPDNLAETGTNLQSWVVVNFGWLFTSIMLACLIFLLAIAILPTGKIRLGADDSAPDFSRASWISMLFAAGLGIALVFYGPMEPLTHFLTPPPYETVEAATQDAVVPAIVQGMLHQATLPWTVYALVGGSLAYAAYRRGRLPLISSLFEPVVTNANNRIAGKIIDVFAVLVTLFGTATSLGIGALQIRTGTSIVTGRPLEGNGIIVVIISVLTVLFIISAMTGIQKGIRMMSNLNLGLVIGLAGFVLITGPTLYLLDLVPASIMQFFDRFIDMMSIAPSQGPVEEEFALAWTILFWAWWISWSPFVGMFIAKISRGRTIREYVAVILLVPTSLTTVWFVIFGGTAAKSELDGNPIPIEGSGENVMFDLLGYLPLSGFTNIVVLITIVIFFNTAADSATNVMGSMSQSGRPVPSTPMVIIWGSALGAISLFLLLAGGEDTLSGLQSIMVSASLPFTIILIGIMYCWAKDLARDPVILRQNFATAAIDQGVRRGLDEHNGNFIFGADPVPQSQGAGAEFEKDDPNLSEWYTEVASEEYLSEQAKERDKQEKERETFKESLDADGHAQPVSEADESAPPEQTDTPEKN
;
A
#
# COMPACT_ATOMS: atom_id res chain seq x y z
N MET A 1 4.70 -9.68 -20.96
CA MET A 1 5.60 -8.58 -21.28
C MET A 1 5.35 -7.95 -22.67
N VAL A 2 5.59 -8.65 -23.79
CA VAL A 2 5.49 -8.08 -25.15
C VAL A 2 4.13 -7.42 -25.38
N VAL A 3 3.02 -8.07 -25.03
CA VAL A 3 1.67 -7.52 -25.17
C VAL A 3 1.47 -6.24 -24.37
N ALA A 4 1.89 -6.21 -23.10
CA ALA A 4 1.79 -5.01 -22.27
C ALA A 4 2.59 -3.84 -22.88
N LEU A 5 3.80 -4.10 -23.37
CA LEU A 5 4.62 -3.09 -24.03
C LEU A 5 3.99 -2.59 -25.34
N ILE A 6 3.41 -3.48 -26.15
CA ILE A 6 2.68 -3.08 -27.37
C ILE A 6 1.51 -2.16 -27.04
N VAL A 7 0.69 -2.51 -26.03
CA VAL A 7 -0.43 -1.67 -25.60
C VAL A 7 0.07 -0.32 -25.09
N THR A 8 1.12 -0.31 -24.27
CA THR A 8 1.74 0.93 -23.76
C THR A 8 2.22 1.82 -24.92
N LEU A 9 2.93 1.24 -25.91
CA LEU A 9 3.41 1.99 -27.08
C LEU A 9 2.26 2.48 -27.97
N ALA A 10 1.17 1.70 -28.08
CA ALA A 10 -0.01 2.13 -28.83
C ALA A 10 -0.70 3.33 -28.16
N VAL A 11 -0.88 3.31 -26.84
CA VAL A 11 -1.43 4.46 -26.09
C VAL A 11 -0.52 5.67 -26.20
N LEU A 12 0.80 5.47 -26.08
CA LEU A 12 1.79 6.54 -26.23
C LEU A 12 1.76 7.15 -27.64
N ALA A 13 1.72 6.32 -28.66
CA ALA A 13 1.61 6.79 -30.05
C ALA A 13 0.30 7.56 -30.27
N TRP A 14 -0.80 7.11 -29.69
CA TRP A 14 -2.08 7.80 -29.75
C TRP A 14 -2.01 9.18 -29.06
N ALA A 15 -1.41 9.26 -27.86
CA ALA A 15 -1.22 10.50 -27.11
C ALA A 15 -0.34 11.53 -27.89
N ILE A 16 0.62 11.05 -28.68
CA ILE A 16 1.50 11.93 -29.48
C ILE A 16 0.83 12.37 -30.78
N ILE A 17 0.15 11.44 -31.49
CA ILE A 17 -0.38 11.67 -32.83
C ILE A 17 -1.72 12.42 -32.80
N ALA A 18 -2.58 12.11 -31.84
CA ALA A 18 -3.94 12.65 -31.74
C ALA A 18 -4.32 12.89 -30.25
N PRO A 19 -3.67 13.85 -29.58
CA PRO A 19 -3.89 14.10 -28.13
C PRO A 19 -5.34 14.47 -27.82
N ASP A 20 -5.95 15.36 -28.59
CA ASP A 20 -7.35 15.78 -28.37
C ASP A 20 -8.34 14.62 -28.51
N ASN A 21 -8.14 13.74 -29.50
CA ASN A 21 -8.97 12.56 -29.70
C ASN A 21 -8.79 11.55 -28.55
N LEU A 22 -7.56 11.41 -28.03
CA LEU A 22 -7.31 10.57 -26.87
C LEU A 22 -8.00 11.13 -25.62
N ALA A 23 -7.92 12.44 -25.40
CA ALA A 23 -8.56 13.10 -24.26
C ALA A 23 -10.08 12.93 -24.31
N GLU A 24 -10.71 13.24 -25.45
CA GLU A 24 -12.15 13.08 -25.66
C GLU A 24 -12.60 11.62 -25.51
N THR A 25 -11.91 10.69 -26.17
CA THR A 25 -12.24 9.25 -26.07
C THR A 25 -12.03 8.73 -24.65
N GLY A 26 -10.96 9.17 -23.98
CA GLY A 26 -10.67 8.82 -22.59
C GLY A 26 -11.78 9.27 -21.66
N THR A 27 -12.19 10.54 -21.74
CA THR A 27 -13.26 11.11 -20.91
C THR A 27 -14.60 10.42 -21.16
N ASN A 28 -14.95 10.17 -22.43
CA ASN A 28 -16.17 9.43 -22.77
C ASN A 28 -16.14 8.00 -22.24
N LEU A 29 -14.98 7.31 -22.32
CA LEU A 29 -14.83 5.97 -21.79
C LEU A 29 -14.87 5.95 -20.25
N GLN A 30 -14.24 6.92 -19.59
CA GLN A 30 -14.33 7.09 -18.14
C GLN A 30 -15.77 7.28 -17.68
N SER A 31 -16.52 8.20 -18.29
CA SER A 31 -17.93 8.44 -17.99
C SER A 31 -18.75 7.18 -18.20
N TRP A 32 -18.54 6.49 -19.32
CA TRP A 32 -19.22 5.22 -19.57
C TRP A 32 -18.90 4.16 -18.51
N VAL A 33 -17.63 4.02 -18.09
CA VAL A 33 -17.23 3.09 -17.03
C VAL A 33 -17.88 3.46 -15.70
N VAL A 34 -17.88 4.73 -15.31
CA VAL A 34 -18.43 5.18 -14.03
C VAL A 34 -19.94 4.99 -13.99
N VAL A 35 -20.66 5.39 -15.04
CA VAL A 35 -22.13 5.25 -15.11
C VAL A 35 -22.55 3.77 -15.11
N ASN A 36 -21.86 2.90 -15.85
CA ASN A 36 -22.28 1.52 -15.98
C ASN A 36 -21.69 0.57 -14.94
N PHE A 37 -20.50 0.86 -14.41
CA PHE A 37 -19.76 -0.01 -13.50
C PHE A 37 -19.35 0.67 -12.17
N GLY A 38 -19.76 1.91 -11.90
CA GLY A 38 -19.48 2.59 -10.63
C GLY A 38 -19.92 1.76 -9.42
N TRP A 39 -21.07 1.10 -9.50
CA TRP A 39 -21.56 0.17 -8.50
C TRP A 39 -20.58 -0.98 -8.20
N LEU A 40 -19.86 -1.46 -9.22
CA LEU A 40 -18.89 -2.54 -9.06
C LEU A 40 -17.66 -2.08 -8.28
N PHE A 41 -17.14 -0.87 -8.56
CA PHE A 41 -16.03 -0.29 -7.82
C PHE A 41 -16.35 -0.13 -6.33
N THR A 42 -17.51 0.47 -6.02
CA THR A 42 -17.93 0.63 -4.61
C THR A 42 -18.17 -0.72 -3.93
N SER A 43 -18.82 -1.67 -4.63
CA SER A 43 -19.08 -3.00 -4.09
C SER A 43 -17.81 -3.78 -3.80
N ILE A 44 -16.78 -3.68 -4.65
CA ILE A 44 -15.53 -4.40 -4.43
C ILE A 44 -14.74 -3.82 -3.25
N MET A 45 -14.74 -2.50 -3.07
CA MET A 45 -14.09 -1.87 -1.91
C MET A 45 -14.70 -2.37 -0.60
N LEU A 46 -16.04 -2.40 -0.52
CA LEU A 46 -16.76 -2.92 0.64
C LEU A 46 -16.56 -4.44 0.81
N ALA A 47 -16.60 -5.20 -0.27
CA ALA A 47 -16.38 -6.65 -0.23
C ALA A 47 -14.97 -7.00 0.25
N CYS A 48 -13.95 -6.26 -0.19
CA CYS A 48 -12.58 -6.41 0.31
C CYS A 48 -12.48 -6.18 1.82
N LEU A 49 -13.11 -5.11 2.31
CA LEU A 49 -13.14 -4.81 3.76
C LEU A 49 -13.79 -5.95 4.55
N ILE A 50 -14.99 -6.37 4.15
CA ILE A 50 -15.74 -7.44 4.82
C ILE A 50 -14.95 -8.75 4.78
N PHE A 51 -14.40 -9.11 3.61
CA PHE A 51 -13.59 -10.31 3.44
C PHE A 51 -12.37 -10.35 4.35
N LEU A 52 -11.60 -9.26 4.39
CA LEU A 52 -10.40 -9.15 5.23
C LEU A 52 -10.74 -9.23 6.73
N LEU A 53 -11.79 -8.55 7.17
CA LEU A 53 -12.27 -8.64 8.54
C LEU A 53 -12.71 -10.07 8.88
N ALA A 54 -13.43 -10.72 7.97
CA ALA A 54 -13.86 -12.11 8.16
C ALA A 54 -12.67 -13.06 8.32
N ILE A 55 -11.70 -13.04 7.42
CA ILE A 55 -10.53 -13.95 7.51
C ILE A 55 -9.62 -13.65 8.71
N ALA A 56 -9.61 -12.41 9.22
CA ALA A 56 -8.85 -12.04 10.40
C ALA A 56 -9.52 -12.50 11.70
N ILE A 57 -10.86 -12.43 11.79
CA ILE A 57 -11.64 -12.81 12.98
C ILE A 57 -11.76 -14.33 13.07
N LEU A 58 -12.02 -15.00 11.94
CA LEU A 58 -12.17 -16.44 11.84
C LEU A 58 -10.88 -17.19 12.24
N PRO A 59 -10.91 -18.51 12.41
CA PRO A 59 -9.73 -19.33 12.67
C PRO A 59 -8.59 -19.13 11.68
N THR A 60 -8.90 -18.78 10.42
CA THR A 60 -7.95 -18.43 9.37
C THR A 60 -6.99 -17.30 9.77
N GLY A 61 -7.41 -16.42 10.67
CA GLY A 61 -6.56 -15.36 11.21
C GLY A 61 -5.32 -15.84 11.98
N LYS A 62 -5.28 -17.12 12.38
CA LYS A 62 -4.13 -17.73 13.05
C LYS A 62 -3.06 -18.23 12.07
N ILE A 63 -3.41 -18.41 10.80
CA ILE A 63 -2.49 -18.88 9.76
C ILE A 63 -1.37 -17.86 9.59
N ARG A 64 -0.13 -18.36 9.48
CA ARG A 64 1.05 -17.52 9.19
C ARG A 64 1.25 -17.38 7.68
N LEU A 65 1.70 -16.23 7.27
CA LEU A 65 2.19 -15.95 5.92
C LEU A 65 3.61 -16.53 5.79
N GLY A 66 3.70 -17.85 5.68
CA GLY A 66 4.90 -18.65 5.71
C GLY A 66 4.64 -20.00 6.38
N ALA A 67 5.70 -20.76 6.70
CA ALA A 67 5.61 -21.97 7.51
C ALA A 67 5.07 -21.62 8.93
N ASP A 68 4.54 -22.64 9.63
CA ASP A 68 3.90 -22.42 10.94
C ASP A 68 4.88 -21.92 12.02
N ASP A 69 6.16 -22.24 11.88
CA ASP A 69 7.28 -21.84 12.74
C ASP A 69 7.99 -20.56 12.26
N SER A 70 7.65 -20.05 11.07
CA SER A 70 8.30 -18.85 10.50
C SER A 70 8.24 -17.67 11.45
N ALA A 71 9.40 -17.12 11.80
CA ALA A 71 9.48 -15.84 12.49
C ALA A 71 9.32 -14.67 11.48
N PRO A 72 8.77 -13.52 11.91
CA PRO A 72 8.74 -12.33 11.08
C PRO A 72 10.13 -11.84 10.71
N ASP A 73 10.36 -11.52 9.42
CA ASP A 73 11.65 -11.03 8.93
C ASP A 73 12.02 -9.64 9.49
N PHE A 74 11.02 -8.87 9.89
CA PHE A 74 11.18 -7.51 10.40
C PHE A 74 10.53 -7.33 11.77
N SER A 75 11.12 -6.48 12.63
CA SER A 75 10.45 -6.03 13.86
C SER A 75 9.13 -5.31 13.53
N ARG A 76 8.19 -5.26 14.49
CA ARG A 76 6.90 -4.57 14.27
C ARG A 76 7.09 -3.11 13.88
N ALA A 77 7.98 -2.39 14.56
CA ALA A 77 8.24 -0.98 14.26
C ALA A 77 8.80 -0.79 12.85
N SER A 78 9.79 -1.61 12.43
CA SER A 78 10.36 -1.55 11.09
C SER A 78 9.33 -1.90 10.02
N TRP A 79 8.50 -2.92 10.24
CA TRP A 79 7.43 -3.31 9.32
C TRP A 79 6.39 -2.20 9.13
N ILE A 80 5.93 -1.59 10.23
CA ILE A 80 5.02 -0.44 10.20
C ILE A 80 5.65 0.73 9.43
N SER A 81 6.91 1.08 9.71
CA SER A 81 7.59 2.17 9.00
C SER A 81 7.70 1.91 7.48
N MET A 82 7.93 0.66 7.07
CA MET A 82 7.97 0.28 5.66
C MET A 82 6.60 0.33 4.99
N LEU A 83 5.51 -0.02 5.71
CA LEU A 83 4.14 0.14 5.21
C LEU A 83 3.84 1.59 4.86
N PHE A 84 4.26 2.54 5.71
CA PHE A 84 4.10 3.97 5.43
C PHE A 84 4.84 4.41 4.17
N ALA A 85 6.07 3.97 4.02
CA ALA A 85 6.89 4.36 2.89
C ALA A 85 6.32 3.90 1.54
N ALA A 86 5.53 2.81 1.52
CA ALA A 86 4.98 2.23 0.31
C ALA A 86 3.59 2.74 -0.08
N GLY A 87 2.77 3.08 0.90
CA GLY A 87 1.35 3.35 0.66
C GLY A 87 0.93 4.81 0.83
N LEU A 88 1.78 5.64 1.45
CA LEU A 88 1.58 7.07 1.54
C LEU A 88 2.46 7.73 0.48
N GLY A 89 1.85 8.35 -0.48
CA GLY A 89 2.54 8.95 -1.62
C GLY A 89 2.24 10.44 -1.76
N ILE A 90 2.47 10.93 -2.97
CA ILE A 90 2.16 12.29 -3.41
C ILE A 90 0.70 12.66 -3.10
N ALA A 91 -0.22 11.70 -3.25
CA ALA A 91 -1.65 11.89 -2.99
C ALA A 91 -1.93 12.44 -1.58
N LEU A 92 -1.23 11.97 -0.55
CA LEU A 92 -1.42 12.46 0.82
C LEU A 92 -1.08 13.94 0.96
N VAL A 93 0.03 14.39 0.33
CA VAL A 93 0.44 15.80 0.37
C VAL A 93 -0.50 16.68 -0.45
N PHE A 94 -0.98 16.16 -1.57
CA PHE A 94 -1.90 16.86 -2.45
C PHE A 94 -3.30 16.96 -1.84
N TYR A 95 -3.96 15.84 -1.61
CA TYR A 95 -5.35 15.78 -1.18
C TYR A 95 -5.57 16.09 0.30
N GLY A 96 -4.53 16.01 1.14
CA GLY A 96 -4.65 16.25 2.58
C GLY A 96 -5.30 17.58 2.94
N PRO A 97 -4.84 18.71 2.43
CA PRO A 97 -5.54 19.98 2.58
C PRO A 97 -6.61 20.22 1.51
N MET A 98 -6.39 19.79 0.25
CA MET A 98 -7.21 20.17 -0.89
C MET A 98 -8.60 19.53 -0.86
N GLU A 99 -8.69 18.23 -0.61
CA GLU A 99 -9.97 17.52 -0.62
C GLU A 99 -10.91 17.99 0.50
N PRO A 100 -10.48 18.10 1.79
CA PRO A 100 -11.32 18.67 2.82
C PRO A 100 -11.72 20.13 2.55
N LEU A 101 -10.81 20.95 2.00
CA LEU A 101 -11.14 22.31 1.62
C LEU A 101 -12.22 22.35 0.54
N THR A 102 -12.12 21.51 -0.48
CA THR A 102 -13.13 21.44 -1.55
C THR A 102 -14.49 21.03 -0.99
N HIS A 103 -14.54 19.99 -0.14
CA HIS A 103 -15.78 19.53 0.47
C HIS A 103 -16.32 20.48 1.54
N PHE A 104 -15.49 21.31 2.13
CA PHE A 104 -15.90 22.41 3.01
C PHE A 104 -16.60 23.52 2.22
N LEU A 105 -16.05 23.87 1.06
CA LEU A 105 -16.61 24.90 0.16
C LEU A 105 -17.79 24.38 -0.68
N THR A 106 -17.82 23.08 -0.95
CA THR A 106 -18.87 22.38 -1.71
C THR A 106 -19.17 21.03 -1.04
N PRO A 107 -20.09 21.00 -0.07
CA PRO A 107 -20.40 19.79 0.67
C PRO A 107 -20.85 18.62 -0.23
N PRO A 108 -20.51 17.36 0.16
CA PRO A 108 -20.94 16.17 -0.59
C PRO A 108 -22.46 16.07 -0.73
N PRO A 109 -22.99 15.41 -1.78
CA PRO A 109 -24.42 15.39 -2.10
C PRO A 109 -25.36 14.86 -1.00
N TYR A 110 -24.86 14.02 -0.10
CA TYR A 110 -25.65 13.46 1.02
C TYR A 110 -25.72 14.40 2.23
N GLU A 111 -24.92 15.45 2.27
CA GLU A 111 -24.88 16.40 3.37
C GLU A 111 -25.90 17.55 3.15
N THR A 112 -26.46 18.02 4.24
CA THR A 112 -27.42 19.13 4.26
C THR A 112 -26.86 20.37 4.95
N VAL A 113 -25.59 20.35 5.30
CA VAL A 113 -24.89 21.47 5.95
C VAL A 113 -24.67 22.62 4.98
N GLU A 114 -24.71 23.84 5.49
CA GLU A 114 -24.39 25.04 4.70
C GLU A 114 -22.88 25.10 4.43
N ALA A 115 -22.54 25.34 3.17
CA ALA A 115 -21.15 25.46 2.71
C ALA A 115 -20.37 26.56 3.46
N ALA A 116 -19.09 26.37 3.67
CA ALA A 116 -18.18 27.32 4.30
C ALA A 116 -18.60 27.72 5.72
N THR A 117 -19.30 26.84 6.45
CA THR A 117 -19.68 27.03 7.86
C THR A 117 -18.94 26.08 8.79
N GLN A 118 -18.97 26.37 10.10
CA GLN A 118 -18.35 25.49 11.10
C GLN A 118 -18.90 24.06 11.03
N ASP A 119 -20.17 23.90 10.69
CA ASP A 119 -20.85 22.60 10.61
C ASP A 119 -20.37 21.75 9.41
N ALA A 120 -19.83 22.38 8.36
CA ALA A 120 -19.31 21.72 7.19
C ALA A 120 -17.88 21.14 7.40
N VAL A 121 -17.17 21.52 8.47
CA VAL A 121 -15.75 21.17 8.67
C VAL A 121 -15.56 19.66 8.86
N VAL A 122 -16.27 19.05 9.80
CA VAL A 122 -16.10 17.63 10.11
C VAL A 122 -16.60 16.74 8.95
N PRO A 123 -17.78 17.00 8.34
CA PRO A 123 -18.20 16.29 7.12
C PRO A 123 -17.15 16.32 5.99
N ALA A 124 -16.55 17.47 5.74
CA ALA A 124 -15.52 17.61 4.71
C ALA A 124 -14.26 16.77 4.98
N ILE A 125 -13.78 16.75 6.22
CA ILE A 125 -12.65 15.92 6.64
C ILE A 125 -13.02 14.44 6.51
N VAL A 126 -14.19 14.05 6.95
CA VAL A 126 -14.66 12.65 6.98
C VAL A 126 -14.83 12.09 5.58
N GLN A 127 -15.27 12.89 4.62
CA GLN A 127 -15.33 12.49 3.21
C GLN A 127 -13.93 12.18 2.65
N GLY A 128 -12.94 13.02 2.92
CA GLY A 128 -11.55 12.75 2.57
C GLY A 128 -10.99 11.50 3.27
N MET A 129 -11.37 11.26 4.52
CA MET A 129 -11.01 10.03 5.24
C MET A 129 -11.61 8.79 4.56
N LEU A 130 -12.84 8.84 4.05
CA LEU A 130 -13.42 7.73 3.30
C LEU A 130 -12.55 7.36 2.10
N HIS A 131 -12.16 8.35 1.32
CA HIS A 131 -11.43 8.14 0.08
C HIS A 131 -10.00 7.67 0.29
N GLN A 132 -9.32 8.09 1.37
CA GLN A 132 -7.88 7.93 1.51
C GLN A 132 -7.41 7.17 2.78
N ALA A 133 -8.27 6.94 3.77
CA ALA A 133 -7.84 6.28 4.99
C ALA A 133 -7.99 4.75 4.92
N THR A 134 -9.16 4.19 5.22
CA THR A 134 -9.32 2.74 5.40
C THR A 134 -9.40 1.97 4.09
N LEU A 135 -10.23 2.45 3.15
CA LEU A 135 -10.62 1.68 1.97
C LEU A 135 -9.47 1.37 1.00
N PRO A 136 -8.54 2.29 0.70
CA PRO A 136 -7.35 1.98 -0.10
C PRO A 136 -6.58 0.77 0.42
N TRP A 137 -6.42 0.69 1.74
CA TRP A 137 -5.64 -0.36 2.38
C TRP A 137 -6.33 -1.72 2.32
N THR A 138 -7.65 -1.78 2.06
CA THR A 138 -8.36 -3.05 1.88
C THR A 138 -7.92 -3.75 0.60
N VAL A 139 -7.84 -3.07 -0.52
CA VAL A 139 -7.39 -3.67 -1.79
C VAL A 139 -5.90 -4.00 -1.75
N TYR A 140 -5.09 -3.17 -1.08
CA TYR A 140 -3.66 -3.45 -0.88
C TYR A 140 -3.44 -4.68 0.01
N ALA A 141 -4.20 -4.79 1.11
CA ALA A 141 -4.14 -5.93 2.01
C ALA A 141 -4.65 -7.22 1.33
N LEU A 142 -5.69 -7.13 0.49
CA LEU A 142 -6.18 -8.27 -0.26
C LEU A 142 -5.10 -8.83 -1.19
N VAL A 143 -4.54 -7.98 -2.05
CA VAL A 143 -3.52 -8.41 -3.02
C VAL A 143 -2.24 -8.82 -2.31
N GLY A 144 -1.77 -8.04 -1.35
CA GLY A 144 -0.52 -8.33 -0.62
C GLY A 144 -0.61 -9.59 0.23
N GLY A 145 -1.72 -9.79 0.95
CA GLY A 145 -1.93 -10.98 1.78
C GLY A 145 -2.07 -12.25 0.96
N SER A 146 -2.81 -12.21 -0.14
CA SER A 146 -2.95 -13.35 -1.05
C SER A 146 -1.62 -13.69 -1.72
N LEU A 147 -0.82 -12.69 -2.16
CA LEU A 147 0.53 -12.92 -2.70
C LEU A 147 1.48 -13.49 -1.65
N ALA A 148 1.50 -12.93 -0.43
CA ALA A 148 2.34 -13.44 0.65
C ALA A 148 1.97 -14.88 1.01
N TYR A 149 0.67 -15.18 1.11
CA TYR A 149 0.19 -16.54 1.35
C TYR A 149 0.58 -17.48 0.21
N ALA A 150 0.35 -17.08 -1.05
CA ALA A 150 0.70 -17.90 -2.21
C ALA A 150 2.21 -18.15 -2.31
N ALA A 151 3.04 -17.12 -2.12
CA ALA A 151 4.49 -17.24 -2.26
C ALA A 151 5.14 -17.97 -1.08
N TYR A 152 4.84 -17.55 0.16
CA TYR A 152 5.57 -18.05 1.32
C TYR A 152 4.96 -19.29 1.97
N ARG A 153 3.66 -19.54 1.75
CA ARG A 153 3.00 -20.71 2.34
C ARG A 153 2.68 -21.80 1.31
N ARG A 154 2.53 -21.42 0.02
CA ARG A 154 2.20 -22.38 -1.05
C ARG A 154 3.30 -22.54 -2.09
N GLY A 155 4.43 -21.85 -1.95
CA GLY A 155 5.57 -21.95 -2.85
C GLY A 155 5.28 -21.54 -4.30
N ARG A 156 4.28 -20.66 -4.52
CA ARG A 156 3.90 -20.21 -5.86
C ARG A 156 4.71 -18.98 -6.28
N LEU A 157 4.78 -18.76 -7.60
CA LEU A 157 5.40 -17.56 -8.15
C LEU A 157 4.72 -16.28 -7.61
N PRO A 158 5.46 -15.22 -7.29
CA PRO A 158 4.87 -13.93 -6.88
C PRO A 158 4.29 -13.17 -8.09
N LEU A 159 3.27 -13.76 -8.71
CA LEU A 159 2.52 -13.24 -9.85
C LEU A 159 1.04 -13.19 -9.51
N ILE A 160 0.33 -12.19 -10.07
CA ILE A 160 -1.13 -12.12 -9.87
C ILE A 160 -1.82 -13.36 -10.45
N SER A 161 -1.35 -13.86 -11.58
CA SER A 161 -1.90 -15.08 -12.20
C SER A 161 -1.77 -16.32 -11.32
N SER A 162 -0.72 -16.46 -10.52
CA SER A 162 -0.51 -17.62 -9.66
C SER A 162 -1.48 -17.69 -8.48
N LEU A 163 -2.15 -16.58 -8.15
CA LEU A 163 -3.24 -16.56 -7.17
C LEU A 163 -4.46 -17.38 -7.62
N PHE A 164 -4.58 -17.65 -8.91
CA PHE A 164 -5.69 -18.43 -9.49
C PHE A 164 -5.43 -19.93 -9.55
N GLU A 165 -4.28 -20.41 -9.10
CA GLU A 165 -3.96 -21.85 -9.07
C GLU A 165 -4.96 -22.72 -8.32
N PRO A 166 -5.66 -22.28 -7.25
CA PRO A 166 -6.70 -23.07 -6.62
C PRO A 166 -7.85 -23.46 -7.55
N VAL A 167 -8.02 -22.73 -8.65
CA VAL A 167 -9.09 -22.95 -9.66
C VAL A 167 -8.53 -23.46 -10.98
N VAL A 168 -7.37 -22.95 -11.39
CA VAL A 168 -6.76 -23.25 -12.70
C VAL A 168 -5.32 -23.71 -12.47
N THR A 169 -5.10 -25.02 -12.55
CA THR A 169 -3.75 -25.61 -12.40
C THR A 169 -2.77 -24.99 -13.40
N ASN A 170 -1.57 -24.60 -12.91
CA ASN A 170 -0.54 -23.89 -13.67
C ASN A 170 -1.07 -22.61 -14.32
N ALA A 171 -1.85 -21.81 -13.57
CA ALA A 171 -2.52 -20.61 -14.05
C ALA A 171 -1.55 -19.63 -14.74
N ASN A 172 -0.37 -19.43 -14.18
CA ASN A 172 0.70 -18.57 -14.71
C ASN A 172 1.19 -18.95 -16.14
N ASN A 173 1.11 -20.21 -16.51
CA ASN A 173 1.52 -20.69 -17.83
C ASN A 173 0.39 -20.64 -18.86
N ARG A 174 -0.87 -20.50 -18.43
CA ARG A 174 -2.03 -20.44 -19.31
C ARG A 174 -2.25 -19.04 -19.90
N ILE A 175 -2.92 -18.99 -21.03
CA ILE A 175 -3.23 -17.70 -21.71
C ILE A 175 -3.99 -16.77 -20.77
N ALA A 176 -5.00 -17.27 -20.05
CA ALA A 176 -5.78 -16.47 -19.11
C ALA A 176 -4.89 -15.85 -18.00
N GLY A 177 -3.95 -16.61 -17.43
CA GLY A 177 -3.01 -16.07 -16.44
C GLY A 177 -2.09 -15.00 -17.03
N LYS A 178 -1.57 -15.22 -18.24
CA LYS A 178 -0.77 -14.20 -18.95
C LYS A 178 -1.55 -12.91 -19.20
N ILE A 179 -2.84 -13.01 -19.51
CA ILE A 179 -3.74 -11.86 -19.65
C ILE A 179 -3.88 -11.13 -18.31
N ILE A 180 -4.08 -11.86 -17.21
CA ILE A 180 -4.16 -11.29 -15.86
C ILE A 180 -2.89 -10.52 -15.52
N ASP A 181 -1.71 -11.09 -15.76
CA ASP A 181 -0.44 -10.43 -15.49
C ASP A 181 -0.21 -9.20 -16.38
N VAL A 182 -0.67 -9.23 -17.64
CA VAL A 182 -0.64 -8.06 -18.52
C VAL A 182 -1.51 -6.93 -17.97
N PHE A 183 -2.74 -7.22 -17.51
CA PHE A 183 -3.59 -6.22 -16.88
C PHE A 183 -2.98 -5.67 -15.59
N ALA A 184 -2.36 -6.52 -14.77
CA ALA A 184 -1.68 -6.08 -13.56
C ALA A 184 -0.53 -5.09 -13.84
N VAL A 185 0.25 -5.33 -14.91
CA VAL A 185 1.32 -4.40 -15.34
C VAL A 185 0.73 -3.10 -15.89
N LEU A 186 -0.29 -3.17 -16.75
CA LEU A 186 -0.90 -1.99 -17.36
C LEU A 186 -1.60 -1.10 -16.34
N VAL A 187 -2.37 -1.69 -15.43
CA VAL A 187 -3.07 -0.94 -14.40
C VAL A 187 -2.08 -0.28 -13.43
N THR A 188 -0.99 -0.96 -13.09
CA THR A 188 0.11 -0.37 -12.31
C THR A 188 0.76 0.81 -13.05
N LEU A 189 1.03 0.65 -14.34
CA LEU A 189 1.64 1.70 -15.17
C LEU A 189 0.77 2.96 -15.18
N PHE A 190 -0.51 2.84 -15.53
CA PHE A 190 -1.41 4.00 -15.64
C PHE A 190 -1.72 4.63 -14.28
N GLY A 191 -1.93 3.82 -13.25
CA GLY A 191 -2.16 4.33 -11.89
C GLY A 191 -0.96 5.09 -11.32
N THR A 192 0.26 4.55 -11.51
CA THR A 192 1.46 5.25 -11.07
C THR A 192 1.71 6.51 -11.92
N ALA A 193 1.46 6.45 -13.22
CA ALA A 193 1.62 7.61 -14.10
C ALA A 193 0.73 8.79 -13.67
N THR A 194 -0.50 8.53 -13.23
CA THR A 194 -1.39 9.56 -12.68
C THR A 194 -0.79 10.25 -11.46
N SER A 195 -0.25 9.48 -10.52
CA SER A 195 0.42 10.06 -9.33
C SER A 195 1.65 10.87 -9.70
N LEU A 196 2.43 10.42 -10.68
CA LEU A 196 3.59 11.17 -11.15
C LEU A 196 3.19 12.45 -11.87
N GLY A 197 2.06 12.45 -12.58
CA GLY A 197 1.48 13.64 -13.18
C GLY A 197 1.14 14.69 -12.12
N ILE A 198 0.39 14.32 -11.09
CA ILE A 198 0.07 15.19 -9.96
C ILE A 198 1.35 15.73 -9.30
N GLY A 199 2.32 14.85 -9.03
CA GLY A 199 3.60 15.25 -8.45
C GLY A 199 4.38 16.25 -9.32
N ALA A 200 4.37 16.09 -10.63
CA ALA A 200 5.03 17.03 -11.55
C ALA A 200 4.36 18.40 -11.54
N LEU A 201 3.03 18.45 -11.49
CA LEU A 201 2.27 19.72 -11.35
C LEU A 201 2.59 20.41 -10.02
N GLN A 202 2.55 19.67 -8.90
CA GLN A 202 2.92 20.21 -7.59
C GLN A 202 4.38 20.70 -7.55
N ILE A 203 5.33 19.99 -8.18
CA ILE A 203 6.73 20.43 -8.26
C ILE A 203 6.83 21.72 -9.06
N ARG A 204 6.11 21.84 -10.18
CA ARG A 204 6.04 23.09 -10.97
C ARG A 204 5.53 24.25 -10.13
N THR A 205 4.35 24.09 -9.54
CA THR A 205 3.68 25.12 -8.72
C THR A 205 4.50 25.47 -7.48
N GLY A 206 4.98 24.49 -6.73
CA GLY A 206 5.83 24.70 -5.56
C GLY A 206 7.15 25.39 -5.89
N THR A 207 7.78 25.04 -7.02
CA THR A 207 9.01 25.73 -7.46
C THR A 207 8.71 27.18 -7.86
N SER A 208 7.58 27.44 -8.50
CA SER A 208 7.11 28.80 -8.82
C SER A 208 6.95 29.64 -7.56
N ILE A 209 6.26 29.11 -6.56
CA ILE A 209 6.01 29.77 -5.26
C ILE A 209 7.33 30.03 -4.51
N VAL A 210 8.18 29.00 -4.38
CA VAL A 210 9.45 29.11 -3.64
C VAL A 210 10.44 30.08 -4.30
N THR A 211 10.49 30.10 -5.64
CA THR A 211 11.41 30.99 -6.37
C THR A 211 10.87 32.38 -6.64
N GLY A 212 9.56 32.59 -6.46
CA GLY A 212 8.85 33.82 -6.82
C GLY A 212 8.84 34.09 -8.34
N ARG A 213 9.09 33.05 -9.17
CA ARG A 213 9.10 33.16 -10.64
C ARG A 213 7.99 32.29 -11.21
N PRO A 214 7.07 32.84 -12.01
CA PRO A 214 6.04 32.03 -12.64
C PRO A 214 6.70 31.00 -13.59
N LEU A 215 6.42 29.74 -13.37
CA LEU A 215 6.87 28.63 -14.22
C LEU A 215 5.68 28.16 -15.06
N GLU A 216 5.47 28.84 -16.19
CA GLU A 216 4.32 28.58 -17.07
C GLU A 216 4.73 27.74 -18.29
N GLY A 217 3.72 27.05 -18.86
CA GLY A 217 3.85 26.32 -20.12
C GLY A 217 4.35 24.89 -19.99
N ASN A 218 4.10 24.13 -21.05
CA ASN A 218 4.37 22.69 -21.12
C ASN A 218 5.87 22.35 -21.09
N GLY A 219 6.74 23.24 -21.51
CA GLY A 219 8.18 23.02 -21.57
C GLY A 219 8.79 22.71 -20.18
N ILE A 220 8.30 23.38 -19.13
CA ILE A 220 8.81 23.13 -17.77
C ILE A 220 8.36 21.76 -17.25
N ILE A 221 7.16 21.31 -17.58
CA ILE A 221 6.65 19.98 -17.24
C ILE A 221 7.51 18.90 -17.91
N VAL A 222 7.86 19.10 -19.19
CA VAL A 222 8.77 18.21 -19.93
C VAL A 222 10.10 18.09 -19.20
N VAL A 223 10.69 19.21 -18.77
CA VAL A 223 11.97 19.21 -18.03
C VAL A 223 11.84 18.47 -16.71
N ILE A 224 10.81 18.80 -15.89
CA ILE A 224 10.59 18.18 -14.58
C ILE A 224 10.45 16.66 -14.72
N ILE A 225 9.53 16.18 -15.54
CA ILE A 225 9.29 14.74 -15.72
C ILE A 225 10.53 14.04 -16.30
N SER A 226 11.22 14.64 -17.26
CA SER A 226 12.41 14.02 -17.86
C SER A 226 13.55 13.88 -16.86
N VAL A 227 13.82 14.92 -16.06
CA VAL A 227 14.87 14.88 -15.02
C VAL A 227 14.53 13.83 -13.98
N LEU A 228 13.29 13.83 -13.46
CA LEU A 228 12.84 12.86 -12.46
C LEU A 228 12.84 11.43 -13.01
N THR A 229 12.48 11.24 -14.29
CA THR A 229 12.54 9.92 -14.95
C THR A 229 13.97 9.37 -14.98
N VAL A 230 14.93 10.20 -15.34
CA VAL A 230 16.35 9.79 -15.31
C VAL A 230 16.79 9.44 -13.88
N LEU A 231 16.41 10.26 -12.90
CA LEU A 231 16.78 10.05 -11.50
C LEU A 231 16.21 8.74 -10.94
N PHE A 232 14.92 8.45 -11.13
CA PHE A 232 14.35 7.21 -10.60
C PHE A 232 14.82 5.97 -11.38
N ILE A 233 15.10 6.04 -12.68
CA ILE A 233 15.70 4.92 -13.43
C ILE A 233 17.10 4.61 -12.89
N ILE A 234 17.92 5.62 -12.66
CA ILE A 234 19.26 5.45 -12.05
C ILE A 234 19.12 4.81 -10.66
N SER A 235 18.19 5.30 -9.84
CA SER A 235 17.89 4.75 -8.52
C SER A 235 17.50 3.27 -8.61
N ALA A 236 16.53 2.92 -9.48
CA ALA A 236 16.05 1.57 -9.67
C ALA A 236 17.14 0.60 -10.20
N MET A 237 18.02 1.08 -11.08
CA MET A 237 19.12 0.28 -11.64
C MET A 237 20.23 -0.02 -10.63
N THR A 238 20.53 0.91 -9.75
CA THR A 238 21.65 0.78 -8.83
C THR A 238 21.35 -0.20 -7.69
N GLY A 239 20.08 -0.59 -7.52
CA GLY A 239 19.69 -1.55 -6.49
C GLY A 239 20.08 -1.10 -5.07
N ILE A 240 20.27 0.21 -4.85
CA ILE A 240 20.78 0.75 -3.59
C ILE A 240 19.67 0.68 -2.55
N GLN A 241 19.42 -0.52 -2.03
CA GLN A 241 18.48 -0.72 -0.91
C GLN A 241 18.78 0.23 0.26
N LYS A 242 20.06 0.58 0.48
CA LYS A 242 20.47 1.55 1.51
C LYS A 242 20.02 2.98 1.15
N GLY A 243 20.16 3.39 -0.12
CA GLY A 243 19.77 4.74 -0.58
C GLY A 243 18.26 4.96 -0.53
N ILE A 244 17.48 4.02 -1.08
CA ILE A 244 16.01 4.06 -1.06
C ILE A 244 15.50 4.06 0.39
N ARG A 245 16.04 3.18 1.24
CA ARG A 245 15.68 3.12 2.66
C ARG A 245 16.00 4.43 3.39
N MET A 246 17.15 5.05 3.11
CA MET A 246 17.52 6.33 3.69
C MET A 246 16.58 7.45 3.22
N MET A 247 16.28 7.52 1.93
CA MET A 247 15.34 8.49 1.34
C MET A 247 13.93 8.32 1.92
N SER A 248 13.42 7.09 2.03
CA SER A 248 12.11 6.80 2.61
C SER A 248 12.05 7.18 4.09
N ASN A 249 13.09 6.89 4.88
CA ASN A 249 13.14 7.28 6.28
C ASN A 249 13.23 8.81 6.45
N LEU A 250 14.02 9.48 5.59
CA LEU A 250 14.07 10.95 5.57
C LEU A 250 12.69 11.52 5.26
N ASN A 251 12.02 10.99 4.23
CA ASN A 251 10.70 11.46 3.83
C ASN A 251 9.66 11.30 4.93
N LEU A 252 9.66 10.14 5.61
CA LEU A 252 8.80 9.91 6.77
C LEU A 252 9.08 10.93 7.88
N GLY A 253 10.34 11.24 8.14
CA GLY A 253 10.75 12.27 9.09
C GLY A 253 10.25 13.67 8.69
N LEU A 254 10.34 14.03 7.40
CA LEU A 254 9.84 15.30 6.87
C LEU A 254 8.32 15.41 6.98
N VAL A 255 7.59 14.36 6.63
CA VAL A 255 6.12 14.29 6.73
C VAL A 255 5.65 14.44 8.18
N ILE A 256 6.22 13.68 9.11
CA ILE A 256 5.89 13.76 10.53
C ILE A 256 6.28 15.14 11.09
N GLY A 257 7.45 15.64 10.72
CA GLY A 257 7.93 16.96 11.13
C GLY A 257 7.02 18.09 10.64
N LEU A 258 6.55 18.00 9.38
CA LEU A 258 5.63 18.98 8.79
C LEU A 258 4.26 18.94 9.49
N ALA A 259 3.70 17.74 9.71
CA ALA A 259 2.44 17.58 10.44
C ALA A 259 2.54 18.12 11.88
N GLY A 260 3.63 17.80 12.58
CA GLY A 260 3.90 18.33 13.92
C GLY A 260 4.06 19.85 13.93
N PHE A 261 4.73 20.41 12.94
CA PHE A 261 4.87 21.85 12.78
C PHE A 261 3.51 22.54 12.59
N VAL A 262 2.68 22.06 11.65
CA VAL A 262 1.33 22.62 11.41
C VAL A 262 0.44 22.46 12.63
N LEU A 263 0.51 21.33 13.33
CA LEU A 263 -0.24 21.10 14.56
C LEU A 263 0.14 22.12 15.67
N ILE A 264 1.44 22.42 15.82
CA ILE A 264 1.94 23.31 16.89
C ILE A 264 1.71 24.78 16.54
N THR A 265 1.91 25.18 15.28
CA THR A 265 1.83 26.58 14.85
C THR A 265 0.45 27.00 14.36
N GLY A 266 -0.39 26.02 14.02
CA GLY A 266 -1.78 26.23 13.61
C GLY A 266 -2.75 26.29 14.81
N PRO A 267 -4.04 26.10 14.59
CA PRO A 267 -5.08 26.15 15.63
C PRO A 267 -5.12 24.85 16.48
N THR A 268 -4.06 24.58 17.23
CA THR A 268 -3.79 23.30 17.93
C THR A 268 -5.00 22.72 18.67
N LEU A 269 -5.65 23.50 19.55
CA LEU A 269 -6.78 23.00 20.33
C LEU A 269 -7.97 22.63 19.44
N TYR A 270 -8.26 23.44 18.45
CA TYR A 270 -9.29 23.18 17.47
C TYR A 270 -9.04 21.86 16.70
N LEU A 271 -7.79 21.65 16.26
CA LEU A 271 -7.41 20.42 15.57
C LEU A 271 -7.51 19.19 16.47
N LEU A 272 -7.15 19.30 17.74
CA LEU A 272 -7.27 18.22 18.71
C LEU A 272 -8.74 17.85 18.97
N ASP A 273 -9.63 18.83 19.00
CA ASP A 273 -11.09 18.58 19.14
C ASP A 273 -11.67 17.90 17.88
N LEU A 274 -11.14 18.21 16.69
CA LEU A 274 -11.59 17.61 15.44
C LEU A 274 -11.24 16.12 15.32
N VAL A 275 -10.17 15.62 15.98
CA VAL A 275 -9.77 14.20 15.87
C VAL A 275 -10.88 13.25 16.33
N PRO A 276 -11.36 13.31 17.60
CA PRO A 276 -12.44 12.43 18.04
C PRO A 276 -13.75 12.69 17.29
N ALA A 277 -14.06 13.96 16.96
CA ALA A 277 -15.26 14.31 16.20
C ALA A 277 -15.27 13.63 14.82
N SER A 278 -14.15 13.72 14.07
CA SER A 278 -14.02 13.10 12.76
C SER A 278 -14.10 11.57 12.82
N ILE A 279 -13.47 10.93 13.84
CA ILE A 279 -13.54 9.48 13.99
C ILE A 279 -14.99 9.03 14.25
N MET A 280 -15.71 9.70 15.15
CA MET A 280 -17.11 9.33 15.48
C MET A 280 -18.02 9.57 14.29
N GLN A 281 -17.90 10.70 13.61
CA GLN A 281 -18.73 11.01 12.45
C GLN A 281 -18.40 10.10 11.25
N PHE A 282 -17.15 9.62 11.10
CA PHE A 282 -16.81 8.64 10.07
C PHE A 282 -17.63 7.36 10.21
N PHE A 283 -17.78 6.84 11.43
CA PHE A 283 -18.60 5.64 11.65
C PHE A 283 -20.11 5.92 11.50
N ASP A 284 -20.57 7.09 11.92
CA ASP A 284 -21.97 7.51 11.80
C ASP A 284 -22.38 7.65 10.32
N ARG A 285 -21.54 8.29 9.50
CA ARG A 285 -21.84 8.61 8.09
C ARG A 285 -21.33 7.59 7.08
N PHE A 286 -20.65 6.53 7.51
CA PHE A 286 -20.02 5.57 6.60
C PHE A 286 -20.99 5.00 5.56
N ILE A 287 -22.22 4.66 5.97
CA ILE A 287 -23.23 4.10 5.07
C ILE A 287 -23.71 5.16 4.07
N ASP A 288 -23.95 6.37 4.50
CA ASP A 288 -24.40 7.48 3.65
C ASP A 288 -23.33 7.77 2.57
N MET A 289 -22.08 7.91 2.99
CA MET A 289 -20.94 8.12 2.08
C MET A 289 -20.76 7.01 1.05
N MET A 290 -20.93 5.75 1.47
CA MET A 290 -20.80 4.59 0.57
C MET A 290 -22.03 4.36 -0.32
N SER A 291 -23.15 5.02 -0.06
CA SER A 291 -24.40 4.87 -0.80
C SER A 291 -24.51 5.78 -2.03
N ILE A 292 -23.56 6.72 -2.23
CA ILE A 292 -23.58 7.60 -3.39
C ILE A 292 -23.37 6.78 -4.67
N ALA A 293 -24.32 6.88 -5.58
CA ALA A 293 -24.29 6.16 -6.86
C ALA A 293 -24.67 7.07 -8.04
N PRO A 294 -24.02 6.92 -9.19
CA PRO A 294 -24.32 7.72 -10.39
C PRO A 294 -25.79 7.68 -10.83
N SER A 295 -26.50 6.59 -10.54
CA SER A 295 -27.91 6.41 -10.88
C SER A 295 -28.89 7.24 -10.05
N GLN A 296 -28.45 7.92 -9.00
CA GLN A 296 -29.32 8.72 -8.12
C GLN A 296 -29.65 10.09 -8.71
N GLY A 297 -28.74 10.66 -9.52
CA GLY A 297 -28.96 11.94 -10.18
C GLY A 297 -27.69 12.53 -10.78
N PRO A 298 -27.81 13.66 -11.51
CA PRO A 298 -26.64 14.29 -12.15
C PRO A 298 -25.59 14.79 -11.16
N VAL A 299 -25.98 15.24 -9.95
CA VAL A 299 -25.08 15.73 -8.93
C VAL A 299 -24.26 14.57 -8.34
N GLU A 300 -24.90 13.44 -8.04
CA GLU A 300 -24.25 12.23 -7.53
C GLU A 300 -23.36 11.60 -8.60
N GLU A 301 -23.76 11.67 -9.88
CA GLU A 301 -22.95 11.20 -11.01
C GLU A 301 -21.66 12.03 -11.13
N GLU A 302 -21.77 13.36 -11.11
CA GLU A 302 -20.63 14.27 -11.17
C GLU A 302 -19.70 14.05 -9.97
N PHE A 303 -20.25 13.94 -8.77
CA PHE A 303 -19.48 13.67 -7.56
C PHE A 303 -18.76 12.32 -7.61
N ALA A 304 -19.44 11.28 -8.07
CA ALA A 304 -18.86 9.94 -8.22
C ALA A 304 -17.73 9.93 -9.27
N LEU A 305 -17.89 10.64 -10.37
CA LEU A 305 -16.89 10.81 -11.43
C LEU A 305 -15.64 11.54 -10.92
N ALA A 306 -15.85 12.67 -10.23
CA ALA A 306 -14.77 13.55 -9.79
C ALA A 306 -14.00 12.98 -8.58
N TRP A 307 -14.68 12.19 -7.72
CA TRP A 307 -14.15 11.80 -6.42
C TRP A 307 -14.23 10.29 -6.16
N THR A 308 -15.39 9.78 -5.82
CA THR A 308 -15.51 8.44 -5.22
C THR A 308 -14.99 7.34 -6.12
N ILE A 309 -15.47 7.25 -7.38
CA ILE A 309 -15.04 6.18 -8.30
C ILE A 309 -13.64 6.44 -8.83
N LEU A 310 -13.24 7.70 -9.00
CA LEU A 310 -11.87 8.07 -9.33
C LEU A 310 -10.88 7.51 -8.30
N PHE A 311 -11.15 7.71 -7.01
CA PHE A 311 -10.28 7.19 -5.95
C PHE A 311 -10.32 5.66 -5.89
N TRP A 312 -11.49 5.02 -6.00
CA TRP A 312 -11.56 3.56 -6.04
C TRP A 312 -10.72 2.98 -7.18
N ALA A 313 -10.87 3.53 -8.38
CA ALA A 313 -10.10 3.12 -9.53
C ALA A 313 -8.58 3.32 -9.32
N TRP A 314 -8.20 4.44 -8.71
CA TRP A 314 -6.80 4.74 -8.42
C TRP A 314 -6.18 3.72 -7.45
N TRP A 315 -6.85 3.45 -6.32
CA TRP A 315 -6.36 2.49 -5.35
C TRP A 315 -6.32 1.06 -5.90
N ILE A 316 -7.32 0.68 -6.69
CA ILE A 316 -7.33 -0.59 -7.41
C ILE A 316 -6.13 -0.66 -8.37
N SER A 317 -5.83 0.41 -9.07
CA SER A 317 -4.70 0.47 -10.01
C SER A 317 -3.34 0.34 -9.32
N TRP A 318 -3.22 0.81 -8.09
CA TRP A 318 -2.01 0.71 -7.29
C TRP A 318 -1.85 -0.65 -6.60
N SER A 319 -2.93 -1.39 -6.45
CA SER A 319 -2.94 -2.60 -5.63
C SER A 319 -1.96 -3.70 -6.08
N PRO A 320 -1.63 -3.93 -7.37
CA PRO A 320 -0.65 -4.94 -7.73
C PRO A 320 0.75 -4.62 -7.22
N PHE A 321 1.22 -3.37 -7.37
CA PHE A 321 2.58 -3.02 -6.95
C PHE A 321 2.69 -2.81 -5.43
N VAL A 322 1.74 -2.11 -4.81
CA VAL A 322 1.72 -1.94 -3.35
C VAL A 322 1.51 -3.27 -2.65
N GLY A 323 0.60 -4.11 -3.17
CA GLY A 323 0.36 -5.46 -2.66
C GLY A 323 1.62 -6.33 -2.73
N MET A 324 2.36 -6.31 -3.85
CA MET A 324 3.62 -7.05 -3.96
C MET A 324 4.67 -6.54 -2.97
N PHE A 325 4.77 -5.24 -2.75
CA PHE A 325 5.65 -4.68 -1.74
C PHE A 325 5.27 -5.14 -0.34
N ILE A 326 3.98 -5.02 0.02
CA ILE A 326 3.46 -5.45 1.33
C ILE A 326 3.70 -6.95 1.54
N ALA A 327 3.50 -7.77 0.51
CA ALA A 327 3.78 -9.20 0.57
C ALA A 327 5.24 -9.48 0.97
N LYS A 328 6.20 -8.80 0.31
CA LYS A 328 7.64 -8.96 0.58
C LYS A 328 8.06 -8.67 2.02
N ILE A 329 7.40 -7.74 2.68
CA ILE A 329 7.76 -7.32 4.04
C ILE A 329 6.96 -8.03 5.14
N SER A 330 5.96 -8.85 4.77
CA SER A 330 4.99 -9.42 5.73
C SER A 330 5.18 -10.91 6.02
N ARG A 331 6.26 -11.54 5.52
CA ARG A 331 6.59 -12.94 5.82
C ARG A 331 6.60 -13.20 7.33
N GLY A 332 6.07 -14.35 7.74
CA GLY A 332 6.03 -14.81 9.14
C GLY A 332 4.95 -14.13 10.01
N ARG A 333 4.22 -13.14 9.51
CA ARG A 333 3.08 -12.55 10.22
C ARG A 333 1.86 -13.46 10.18
N THR A 334 1.02 -13.43 11.20
CA THR A 334 -0.29 -14.07 11.12
C THR A 334 -1.24 -13.21 10.28
N ILE A 335 -2.22 -13.82 9.61
CA ILE A 335 -3.24 -13.10 8.82
C ILE A 335 -3.95 -12.06 9.69
N ARG A 336 -4.25 -12.39 10.97
CA ARG A 336 -4.89 -11.45 11.90
C ARG A 336 -4.02 -10.22 12.17
N GLU A 337 -2.73 -10.40 12.51
CA GLU A 337 -1.81 -9.30 12.73
C GLU A 337 -1.61 -8.47 11.46
N TYR A 338 -1.49 -9.16 10.31
CA TYR A 338 -1.34 -8.55 9.00
C TYR A 338 -2.52 -7.62 8.68
N VAL A 339 -3.76 -8.13 8.72
CA VAL A 339 -4.96 -7.35 8.41
C VAL A 339 -5.14 -6.20 9.39
N ALA A 340 -5.02 -6.48 10.70
CA ALA A 340 -5.22 -5.45 11.72
C ALA A 340 -4.24 -4.27 11.57
N VAL A 341 -2.96 -4.55 11.36
CA VAL A 341 -1.95 -3.49 11.24
C VAL A 341 -2.12 -2.71 9.94
N ILE A 342 -2.35 -3.39 8.80
CA ILE A 342 -2.48 -2.70 7.51
C ILE A 342 -3.75 -1.85 7.44
N LEU A 343 -4.85 -2.29 8.06
CA LEU A 343 -6.07 -1.48 8.06
C LEU A 343 -6.03 -0.36 9.09
N LEU A 344 -5.49 -0.57 10.29
CA LEU A 344 -5.60 0.40 11.38
C LEU A 344 -4.49 1.45 11.37
N VAL A 345 -3.24 1.04 11.12
CA VAL A 345 -2.12 1.96 11.34
C VAL A 345 -2.04 3.06 10.27
N PRO A 346 -2.07 2.75 8.97
CA PRO A 346 -2.12 3.80 7.96
C PRO A 346 -3.38 4.67 8.05
N THR A 347 -4.55 4.05 8.32
CA THR A 347 -5.80 4.76 8.54
C THR A 347 -5.67 5.81 9.62
N SER A 348 -5.11 5.44 10.77
CA SER A 348 -4.94 6.39 11.90
C SER A 348 -4.07 7.59 11.51
N LEU A 349 -2.99 7.36 10.78
CA LEU A 349 -2.11 8.46 10.35
C LEU A 349 -2.75 9.34 9.27
N THR A 350 -3.42 8.73 8.30
CA THR A 350 -4.16 9.49 7.28
C THR A 350 -5.25 10.33 7.94
N THR A 351 -5.99 9.79 8.89
CA THR A 351 -6.99 10.54 9.68
C THR A 351 -6.36 11.77 10.35
N VAL A 352 -5.26 11.57 11.08
CA VAL A 352 -4.56 12.67 11.75
C VAL A 352 -4.05 13.70 10.74
N TRP A 353 -3.54 13.25 9.59
CA TRP A 353 -3.09 14.12 8.50
C TRP A 353 -4.23 14.98 7.95
N PHE A 354 -5.37 14.38 7.63
CA PHE A 354 -6.54 15.10 7.11
C PHE A 354 -7.11 16.09 8.12
N VAL A 355 -7.14 15.73 9.40
CA VAL A 355 -7.54 16.64 10.47
C VAL A 355 -6.57 17.83 10.57
N ILE A 356 -5.26 17.58 10.57
CA ILE A 356 -4.27 18.65 10.70
C ILE A 356 -4.32 19.59 9.50
N PHE A 357 -4.19 19.09 8.29
CA PHE A 357 -4.09 19.94 7.09
C PHE A 357 -5.46 20.42 6.62
N GLY A 358 -6.45 19.54 6.54
CA GLY A 358 -7.81 19.91 6.15
C GLY A 358 -8.50 20.79 7.18
N GLY A 359 -8.34 20.47 8.47
CA GLY A 359 -8.87 21.31 9.56
C GLY A 359 -8.23 22.70 9.62
N THR A 360 -6.91 22.80 9.35
CA THR A 360 -6.23 24.10 9.27
C THR A 360 -6.70 24.88 8.04
N ALA A 361 -6.91 24.24 6.89
CA ALA A 361 -7.42 24.89 5.69
C ALA A 361 -8.84 25.43 5.89
N ALA A 362 -9.76 24.61 6.42
CA ALA A 362 -11.11 25.04 6.74
C ALA A 362 -11.14 26.17 7.79
N LYS A 363 -10.29 26.09 8.81
CA LYS A 363 -10.17 27.14 9.83
C LYS A 363 -9.66 28.46 9.26
N SER A 364 -8.71 28.40 8.31
CA SER A 364 -8.21 29.61 7.61
C SER A 364 -9.35 30.32 6.88
N GLU A 365 -10.21 29.58 6.18
CA GLU A 365 -11.42 30.13 5.53
C GLU A 365 -12.37 30.79 6.54
N LEU A 366 -12.68 30.08 7.63
CA LEU A 366 -13.55 30.58 8.70
C LEU A 366 -13.01 31.88 9.37
N ASP A 367 -11.69 32.01 9.42
CA ASP A 367 -11.02 33.19 9.98
C ASP A 367 -10.90 34.37 8.96
N GLY A 368 -11.44 34.18 7.76
CA GLY A 368 -11.43 35.21 6.70
C GLY A 368 -10.11 35.29 5.91
N ASN A 369 -9.31 34.22 5.94
CA ASN A 369 -8.08 34.08 5.15
C ASN A 369 -8.31 33.00 4.08
N PRO A 370 -8.95 33.30 2.93
CA PRO A 370 -9.33 32.33 1.94
C PRO A 370 -8.10 31.73 1.24
N ILE A 371 -8.17 30.42 1.00
CA ILE A 371 -7.17 29.68 0.24
C ILE A 371 -7.77 29.38 -1.14
N PRO A 372 -7.34 30.09 -2.21
CA PRO A 372 -7.87 29.82 -3.54
C PRO A 372 -7.49 28.44 -4.02
N ILE A 373 -8.40 27.74 -4.69
CA ILE A 373 -8.12 26.49 -5.39
C ILE A 373 -7.85 26.84 -6.85
N GLU A 374 -6.58 26.78 -7.27
CA GLU A 374 -6.13 27.11 -8.62
C GLU A 374 -5.81 25.83 -9.40
N GLY A 375 -6.19 25.77 -10.67
CA GLY A 375 -6.00 24.58 -11.50
C GLY A 375 -6.66 23.35 -10.90
N SER A 376 -5.89 22.31 -10.66
CA SER A 376 -6.37 21.08 -9.97
C SER A 376 -6.10 21.13 -8.46
N GLY A 377 -5.73 22.27 -7.88
CA GLY A 377 -5.47 22.45 -6.44
C GLY A 377 -4.02 22.23 -6.01
N GLU A 378 -3.06 22.30 -6.92
CA GLU A 378 -1.63 22.07 -6.64
C GLU A 378 -1.03 23.12 -5.69
N ASN A 379 -1.63 24.29 -5.62
CA ASN A 379 -1.23 25.42 -4.78
C ASN A 379 -1.65 25.25 -3.32
N VAL A 380 -2.76 24.56 -3.04
CA VAL A 380 -3.45 24.58 -1.74
C VAL A 380 -2.53 24.26 -0.56
N MET A 381 -1.66 23.24 -0.68
CA MET A 381 -0.70 22.90 0.38
C MET A 381 0.30 24.03 0.63
N PHE A 382 0.81 24.67 -0.42
CA PHE A 382 1.80 25.75 -0.32
C PHE A 382 1.18 27.04 0.23
N ASP A 383 -0.02 27.36 -0.20
CA ASP A 383 -0.76 28.56 0.25
C ASP A 383 -1.20 28.41 1.70
N LEU A 384 -1.67 27.21 2.11
CA LEU A 384 -1.95 26.91 3.50
C LEU A 384 -0.74 27.19 4.40
N LEU A 385 0.44 26.72 4.00
CA LEU A 385 1.68 26.98 4.75
C LEU A 385 2.12 28.44 4.67
N GLY A 386 1.65 29.18 3.66
CA GLY A 386 1.85 30.60 3.52
C GLY A 386 1.26 31.43 4.66
N TYR A 387 0.19 30.96 5.28
CA TYR A 387 -0.44 31.61 6.44
C TYR A 387 0.24 31.27 7.78
N LEU A 388 1.14 30.28 7.79
CA LEU A 388 1.86 29.87 8.99
C LEU A 388 3.27 30.50 9.05
N PRO A 389 3.87 30.58 10.25
CA PRO A 389 5.23 31.09 10.37
C PRO A 389 6.22 30.21 9.59
N LEU A 390 7.35 30.82 9.17
CA LEU A 390 8.40 30.11 8.41
C LEU A 390 7.96 29.52 7.06
N SER A 391 6.97 30.11 6.40
CA SER A 391 6.39 29.63 5.14
C SER A 391 7.42 29.33 4.05
N GLY A 392 8.43 30.17 3.88
CA GLY A 392 9.51 29.92 2.92
C GLY A 392 10.29 28.63 3.19
N PHE A 393 10.54 28.30 4.46
CA PHE A 393 11.19 27.05 4.85
C PHE A 393 10.27 25.83 4.67
N THR A 394 9.02 25.93 5.14
CA THR A 394 8.06 24.81 5.06
C THR A 394 7.70 24.49 3.61
N ASN A 395 7.57 25.48 2.73
CA ASN A 395 7.34 25.26 1.30
C ASN A 395 8.51 24.52 0.62
N ILE A 396 9.76 24.80 1.01
CA ILE A 396 10.92 24.03 0.55
C ILE A 396 10.86 22.59 1.06
N VAL A 397 10.48 22.37 2.32
CA VAL A 397 10.31 21.04 2.91
C VAL A 397 9.26 20.24 2.14
N VAL A 398 8.10 20.83 1.84
CA VAL A 398 7.05 20.19 1.02
C VAL A 398 7.59 19.82 -0.36
N LEU A 399 8.26 20.74 -1.02
CA LEU A 399 8.82 20.50 -2.36
C LEU A 399 9.80 19.32 -2.36
N ILE A 400 10.72 19.27 -1.38
CA ILE A 400 11.65 18.15 -1.21
C ILE A 400 10.88 16.84 -0.95
N THR A 401 9.87 16.88 -0.09
CA THR A 401 9.01 15.73 0.24
C THR A 401 8.34 15.17 -1.01
N ILE A 402 7.77 16.02 -1.87
CA ILE A 402 7.12 15.61 -3.12
C ILE A 402 8.14 14.98 -4.08
N VAL A 403 9.32 15.57 -4.25
CA VAL A 403 10.39 15.02 -5.10
C VAL A 403 10.83 13.63 -4.62
N ILE A 404 10.96 13.43 -3.31
CA ILE A 404 11.34 12.12 -2.75
C ILE A 404 10.19 11.12 -2.96
N PHE A 405 8.93 11.49 -2.71
CA PHE A 405 7.79 10.62 -2.97
C PHE A 405 7.69 10.23 -4.44
N PHE A 406 7.88 11.18 -5.35
CA PHE A 406 7.89 10.93 -6.80
C PHE A 406 8.92 9.83 -7.16
N ASN A 407 10.16 10.01 -6.72
CA ASN A 407 11.23 9.08 -7.04
C ASN A 407 11.01 7.70 -6.41
N THR A 408 10.60 7.62 -5.14
CA THR A 408 10.41 6.35 -4.44
C THR A 408 9.22 5.55 -4.97
N ALA A 409 8.12 6.22 -5.34
CA ALA A 409 6.97 5.57 -5.95
C ALA A 409 7.30 5.03 -7.36
N ALA A 410 7.95 5.86 -8.19
CA ALA A 410 8.33 5.48 -9.55
C ALA A 410 9.35 4.35 -9.58
N ASP A 411 10.37 4.38 -8.72
CA ASP A 411 11.36 3.33 -8.53
C ASP A 411 10.68 2.00 -8.16
N SER A 412 9.85 2.02 -7.12
CA SER A 412 9.15 0.82 -6.64
C SER A 412 8.23 0.23 -7.71
N ALA A 413 7.43 1.05 -8.40
CA ALA A 413 6.53 0.59 -9.46
C ALA A 413 7.31 0.01 -10.64
N THR A 414 8.42 0.65 -11.04
CA THR A 414 9.30 0.18 -12.12
C THR A 414 9.89 -1.19 -11.80
N ASN A 415 10.36 -1.39 -10.58
CA ASN A 415 10.90 -2.68 -10.12
C ASN A 415 9.83 -3.77 -10.11
N VAL A 416 8.61 -3.47 -9.66
CA VAL A 416 7.50 -4.43 -9.66
C VAL A 416 7.07 -4.79 -11.08
N MET A 417 6.88 -3.82 -11.97
CA MET A 417 6.56 -4.08 -13.37
C MET A 417 7.65 -4.91 -14.07
N GLY A 418 8.91 -4.60 -13.78
CA GLY A 418 10.07 -5.38 -14.26
C GLY A 418 10.04 -6.83 -13.77
N SER A 419 9.78 -7.06 -12.49
CA SER A 419 9.64 -8.38 -11.87
C SER A 419 8.48 -9.17 -12.49
N MET A 420 7.28 -8.58 -12.58
CA MET A 420 6.10 -9.22 -13.19
C MET A 420 6.33 -9.57 -14.66
N SER A 421 7.04 -8.73 -15.39
CA SER A 421 7.40 -8.95 -16.80
C SER A 421 8.39 -10.09 -17.01
N GLN A 422 9.10 -10.50 -15.95
CA GLN A 422 10.11 -11.57 -15.96
C GLN A 422 9.67 -12.79 -15.12
N SER A 423 8.38 -13.11 -15.16
CA SER A 423 7.80 -14.28 -14.48
C SER A 423 8.01 -14.28 -12.97
N GLY A 424 7.95 -13.09 -12.34
CA GLY A 424 8.07 -12.94 -10.89
C GLY A 424 9.53 -12.94 -10.39
N ARG A 425 10.50 -12.68 -11.25
CA ARG A 425 11.92 -12.59 -10.85
C ARG A 425 12.08 -11.58 -9.70
N PRO A 426 12.70 -11.95 -8.58
CA PRO A 426 12.80 -11.11 -7.38
C PRO A 426 13.47 -9.76 -7.63
N VAL A 427 14.54 -9.75 -8.42
CA VAL A 427 15.24 -8.55 -8.85
C VAL A 427 15.16 -8.47 -10.38
N PRO A 428 14.46 -7.49 -10.94
CA PRO A 428 14.34 -7.35 -12.38
C PRO A 428 15.70 -7.05 -13.02
N SER A 429 15.88 -7.48 -14.27
CA SER A 429 17.09 -7.14 -15.02
C SER A 429 17.14 -5.65 -15.37
N THR A 430 18.33 -5.07 -15.39
CA THR A 430 18.56 -3.66 -15.76
C THR A 430 17.84 -3.22 -17.05
N PRO A 431 17.84 -3.99 -18.17
CA PRO A 431 17.06 -3.61 -19.34
C PRO A 431 15.56 -3.48 -19.08
N MET A 432 14.98 -4.33 -18.21
CA MET A 432 13.55 -4.22 -17.88
C MET A 432 13.24 -3.00 -17.04
N VAL A 433 14.12 -2.65 -16.11
CA VAL A 433 14.02 -1.40 -15.34
C VAL A 433 14.05 -0.19 -16.27
N ILE A 434 14.98 -0.14 -17.23
CA ILE A 434 15.05 0.95 -18.21
C ILE A 434 13.79 1.02 -19.06
N ILE A 435 13.31 -0.12 -19.59
CA ILE A 435 12.11 -0.15 -20.44
C ILE A 435 10.90 0.36 -19.68
N TRP A 436 10.59 -0.20 -18.49
CA TRP A 436 9.41 0.18 -17.75
C TRP A 436 9.51 1.56 -17.11
N GLY A 437 10.69 1.96 -16.65
CA GLY A 437 10.92 3.33 -16.15
C GLY A 437 10.75 4.38 -17.25
N SER A 438 11.30 4.14 -18.44
CA SER A 438 11.11 5.03 -19.59
C SER A 438 9.65 5.06 -20.06
N ALA A 439 8.97 3.91 -20.08
CA ALA A 439 7.56 3.83 -20.42
C ALA A 439 6.69 4.60 -19.41
N LEU A 440 6.98 4.46 -18.12
CA LEU A 440 6.28 5.18 -17.05
C LEU A 440 6.45 6.70 -17.17
N GLY A 441 7.69 7.18 -17.35
CA GLY A 441 7.95 8.59 -17.54
C GLY A 441 7.31 9.16 -18.81
N ALA A 442 7.36 8.41 -19.91
CA ALA A 442 6.75 8.82 -21.18
C ALA A 442 5.22 8.87 -21.07
N ILE A 443 4.56 7.85 -20.50
CA ILE A 443 3.11 7.84 -20.30
C ILE A 443 2.69 8.99 -19.39
N SER A 444 3.39 9.21 -18.27
CA SER A 444 3.11 10.35 -17.37
C SER A 444 3.19 11.67 -18.10
N LEU A 445 4.22 11.86 -18.92
CA LEU A 445 4.42 13.10 -19.66
C LEU A 445 3.35 13.31 -20.74
N PHE A 446 3.18 12.34 -21.64
CA PHE A 446 2.35 12.55 -22.82
C PHE A 446 0.87 12.54 -22.51
N LEU A 447 0.40 11.75 -21.53
CA LEU A 447 -0.99 11.81 -21.08
C LEU A 447 -1.29 13.10 -20.32
N LEU A 448 -0.33 13.62 -19.55
CA LEU A 448 -0.47 14.92 -18.90
C LEU A 448 -0.60 16.05 -19.92
N LEU A 449 0.23 16.03 -20.97
CA LEU A 449 0.16 17.01 -22.04
C LEU A 449 -1.11 16.89 -22.90
N ALA A 450 -1.66 15.70 -23.05
CA ALA A 450 -2.90 15.45 -23.80
C ALA A 450 -4.16 15.94 -23.06
N GLY A 451 -4.11 16.17 -21.75
CA GLY A 451 -5.24 16.68 -20.97
C GLY A 451 -5.62 18.15 -21.25
N GLY A 452 -4.80 18.89 -21.96
CA GLY A 452 -5.11 20.27 -22.37
C GLY A 452 -5.26 21.22 -21.18
N GLU A 453 -6.38 21.96 -21.10
CA GLU A 453 -6.69 22.88 -19.99
C GLU A 453 -6.92 22.14 -18.68
N ASP A 454 -7.57 20.98 -18.72
CA ASP A 454 -7.69 20.05 -17.59
C ASP A 454 -6.58 19.00 -17.65
N THR A 455 -5.41 19.41 -17.24
CA THR A 455 -4.15 18.68 -17.42
C THR A 455 -4.15 17.26 -16.84
N LEU A 456 -4.95 16.97 -15.81
CA LEU A 456 -5.01 15.64 -15.19
C LEU A 456 -6.02 14.69 -15.85
N SER A 457 -6.99 15.21 -16.60
CA SER A 457 -8.10 14.42 -17.16
C SER A 457 -7.64 13.26 -18.04
N GLY A 458 -6.61 13.46 -18.86
CA GLY A 458 -6.05 12.42 -19.71
C GLY A 458 -5.45 11.23 -18.93
N LEU A 459 -4.75 11.51 -17.84
CA LEU A 459 -4.18 10.47 -16.96
C LEU A 459 -5.28 9.74 -16.18
N GLN A 460 -6.21 10.48 -15.60
CA GLN A 460 -7.30 9.94 -14.79
C GLN A 460 -8.24 9.07 -15.60
N SER A 461 -8.60 9.51 -16.81
CA SER A 461 -9.50 8.78 -17.71
C SER A 461 -8.97 7.41 -18.11
N ILE A 462 -7.70 7.34 -18.50
CA ILE A 462 -7.05 6.07 -18.86
C ILE A 462 -6.90 5.17 -17.64
N MET A 463 -6.54 5.73 -16.47
CA MET A 463 -6.41 4.98 -15.22
C MET A 463 -7.75 4.35 -14.80
N VAL A 464 -8.85 5.12 -14.79
CA VAL A 464 -10.18 4.61 -14.42
C VAL A 464 -10.59 3.49 -15.37
N SER A 465 -10.41 3.71 -16.67
CA SER A 465 -10.79 2.72 -17.69
C SER A 465 -9.96 1.43 -17.57
N ALA A 466 -8.66 1.54 -17.34
CA ALA A 466 -7.76 0.40 -17.18
C ALA A 466 -8.00 -0.37 -15.87
N SER A 467 -8.54 0.26 -14.83
CA SER A 467 -8.80 -0.39 -13.54
C SER A 467 -10.03 -1.32 -13.55
N LEU A 468 -10.98 -1.14 -14.47
CA LEU A 468 -12.20 -1.96 -14.55
C LEU A 468 -11.91 -3.46 -14.73
N PRO A 469 -11.07 -3.91 -15.68
CA PRO A 469 -10.73 -5.34 -15.79
C PRO A 469 -10.04 -5.87 -14.52
N PHE A 470 -9.23 -5.05 -13.88
CA PHE A 470 -8.54 -5.46 -12.65
C PHE A 470 -9.50 -5.57 -11.46
N THR A 471 -10.56 -4.76 -11.42
CA THR A 471 -11.64 -4.87 -10.43
C THR A 471 -12.29 -6.26 -10.48
N ILE A 472 -12.50 -6.81 -11.68
CA ILE A 472 -13.01 -8.18 -11.86
C ILE A 472 -11.98 -9.22 -11.36
N ILE A 473 -10.69 -8.98 -11.62
CA ILE A 473 -9.61 -9.85 -11.15
C ILE A 473 -9.58 -9.90 -9.61
N LEU A 474 -9.85 -8.80 -8.89
CA LEU A 474 -9.91 -8.77 -7.42
C LEU A 474 -10.99 -9.71 -6.86
N ILE A 475 -12.14 -9.83 -7.52
CA ILE A 475 -13.19 -10.80 -7.13
C ILE A 475 -12.64 -12.23 -7.21
N GLY A 476 -11.94 -12.53 -8.31
CA GLY A 476 -11.28 -13.83 -8.49
C GLY A 476 -10.22 -14.09 -7.41
N ILE A 477 -9.43 -13.09 -7.04
CA ILE A 477 -8.41 -13.19 -5.97
C ILE A 477 -9.08 -13.52 -4.63
N MET A 478 -10.15 -12.83 -4.24
CA MET A 478 -10.90 -13.12 -3.01
C MET A 478 -11.41 -14.56 -2.99
N TYR A 479 -12.01 -15.00 -4.08
CA TYR A 479 -12.52 -16.37 -4.19
C TYR A 479 -11.41 -17.42 -4.08
N CYS A 480 -10.31 -17.24 -4.81
CA CYS A 480 -9.18 -18.15 -4.81
C CYS A 480 -8.50 -18.20 -3.44
N TRP A 481 -8.30 -17.05 -2.80
CA TRP A 481 -7.69 -17.00 -1.47
C TRP A 481 -8.59 -17.64 -0.41
N ALA A 482 -9.91 -17.40 -0.43
CA ALA A 482 -10.86 -18.08 0.44
C ALA A 482 -10.77 -19.61 0.28
N LYS A 483 -10.68 -20.09 -0.98
CA LYS A 483 -10.55 -21.53 -1.28
C LYS A 483 -9.22 -22.11 -0.79
N ASP A 484 -8.12 -21.38 -0.92
CA ASP A 484 -6.82 -21.76 -0.37
C ASP A 484 -6.83 -21.84 1.14
N LEU A 485 -7.40 -20.82 1.82
CA LEU A 485 -7.50 -20.79 3.27
C LEU A 485 -8.35 -21.94 3.82
N ALA A 486 -9.45 -22.28 3.14
CA ALA A 486 -10.29 -23.44 3.54
C ALA A 486 -9.56 -24.77 3.45
N ARG A 487 -8.50 -24.87 2.63
CA ARG A 487 -7.67 -26.07 2.44
C ARG A 487 -6.31 -25.98 3.14
N ASP A 488 -6.14 -24.97 3.99
CA ASP A 488 -4.90 -24.84 4.75
C ASP A 488 -4.78 -25.92 5.81
N PRO A 489 -3.59 -26.57 5.99
CA PRO A 489 -3.38 -27.61 6.99
C PRO A 489 -3.83 -27.22 8.40
N VAL A 490 -3.64 -25.96 8.82
CA VAL A 490 -4.10 -25.46 10.13
C VAL A 490 -5.62 -25.61 10.28
N ILE A 491 -6.38 -25.24 9.23
CA ILE A 491 -7.85 -25.35 9.24
C ILE A 491 -8.29 -26.80 9.16
N LEU A 492 -7.64 -27.61 8.30
CA LEU A 492 -7.96 -29.05 8.19
C LEU A 492 -7.74 -29.76 9.51
N ARG A 493 -6.62 -29.51 10.20
CA ARG A 493 -6.34 -30.06 11.53
C ARG A 493 -7.36 -29.65 12.57
N GLN A 494 -7.72 -28.38 12.59
CA GLN A 494 -8.74 -27.88 13.52
C GLN A 494 -10.10 -28.53 13.27
N ASN A 495 -10.50 -28.66 12.00
CA ASN A 495 -11.76 -29.32 11.64
C ASN A 495 -11.75 -30.80 12.01
N PHE A 496 -10.65 -31.50 11.75
CA PHE A 496 -10.46 -32.90 12.14
C PHE A 496 -10.55 -33.06 13.66
N ALA A 497 -9.83 -32.24 14.42
CA ALA A 497 -9.87 -32.30 15.89
C ALA A 497 -11.28 -32.03 16.43
N THR A 498 -11.99 -31.04 15.87
CA THR A 498 -13.38 -30.74 16.26
C THR A 498 -14.30 -31.91 15.97
N ALA A 499 -14.19 -32.53 14.77
CA ALA A 499 -15.00 -33.69 14.41
C ALA A 499 -14.69 -34.90 15.30
N ALA A 500 -13.41 -35.16 15.63
CA ALA A 500 -13.02 -36.23 16.53
C ALA A 500 -13.58 -36.06 17.95
N ILE A 501 -13.60 -34.81 18.47
CA ILE A 501 -14.18 -34.49 19.76
C ILE A 501 -15.71 -34.72 19.74
N ASP A 502 -16.41 -34.19 18.72
CA ASP A 502 -17.87 -34.40 18.58
C ASP A 502 -18.22 -35.90 18.52
N GLN A 503 -17.47 -36.69 17.73
CA GLN A 503 -17.65 -38.13 17.64
C GLN A 503 -17.38 -38.83 18.99
N GLY A 504 -16.32 -38.39 19.70
CA GLY A 504 -16.00 -38.93 21.02
C GLY A 504 -17.09 -38.66 22.05
N VAL A 505 -17.64 -37.46 22.06
CA VAL A 505 -18.75 -37.10 22.95
C VAL A 505 -20.02 -37.89 22.62
N ARG A 506 -20.39 -38.00 21.34
CA ARG A 506 -21.55 -38.81 20.89
C ARG A 506 -21.42 -40.25 21.33
N ARG A 507 -20.25 -40.85 21.08
CA ARG A 507 -19.98 -42.23 21.50
C ARG A 507 -20.07 -42.42 23.00
N GLY A 508 -19.57 -41.46 23.81
CA GLY A 508 -19.68 -41.50 25.26
C GLY A 508 -21.14 -41.43 25.75
N LEU A 509 -21.98 -40.64 25.08
CA LEU A 509 -23.41 -40.58 25.37
C LEU A 509 -24.13 -41.88 25.03
N ASP A 510 -23.82 -42.50 23.89
CA ASP A 510 -24.44 -43.72 23.39
C ASP A 510 -24.01 -44.95 24.21
N GLU A 511 -22.73 -45.11 24.54
CA GLU A 511 -22.19 -46.27 25.21
C GLU A 511 -22.32 -46.20 26.75
N HIS A 512 -22.30 -45.01 27.33
CA HIS A 512 -22.21 -44.77 28.76
C HIS A 512 -23.37 -43.98 29.36
N ASN A 513 -24.44 -43.68 28.60
CA ASN A 513 -25.61 -42.94 29.03
C ASN A 513 -25.28 -41.61 29.74
N GLY A 514 -24.24 -40.92 29.30
CA GLY A 514 -23.77 -39.67 29.91
C GLY A 514 -22.87 -39.83 31.15
N ASN A 515 -22.61 -41.05 31.62
CA ASN A 515 -21.71 -41.31 32.76
C ASN A 515 -20.25 -41.54 32.25
N PHE A 516 -19.62 -40.49 31.72
CA PHE A 516 -18.22 -40.57 31.25
C PHE A 516 -17.52 -39.25 31.53
N ILE A 517 -16.19 -39.29 31.60
CA ILE A 517 -15.31 -38.11 31.68
C ILE A 517 -14.75 -37.87 30.31
N PHE A 518 -14.87 -36.66 29.81
CA PHE A 518 -14.22 -36.20 28.58
C PHE A 518 -13.27 -35.05 28.92
N GLY A 519 -12.03 -35.18 28.46
CA GLY A 519 -10.98 -34.19 28.69
C GLY A 519 -9.99 -34.15 27.54
N ALA A 520 -9.13 -33.10 27.54
CA ALA A 520 -8.05 -32.96 26.59
C ALA A 520 -6.74 -32.73 27.35
N ASP A 521 -5.76 -33.59 27.11
CA ASP A 521 -4.43 -33.45 27.67
C ASP A 521 -3.45 -32.91 26.61
N PRO A 522 -2.47 -32.10 26.99
CA PRO A 522 -1.44 -31.65 26.08
C PRO A 522 -0.53 -32.82 25.67
N VAL A 523 -0.33 -32.95 24.38
CA VAL A 523 0.57 -33.96 23.81
C VAL A 523 1.56 -33.30 22.84
N PRO A 524 2.71 -33.91 22.53
CA PRO A 524 3.58 -33.43 21.48
C PRO A 524 2.84 -33.22 20.16
N GLN A 525 3.27 -32.26 19.37
CA GLN A 525 2.62 -31.89 18.11
C GLN A 525 2.45 -33.09 17.15
N SER A 526 3.42 -34.00 17.12
CA SER A 526 3.40 -35.25 16.31
C SER A 526 2.36 -36.29 16.75
N GLN A 527 1.78 -36.13 17.95
CA GLN A 527 0.77 -37.02 18.52
C GLN A 527 -0.61 -36.37 18.64
N GLY A 528 -0.69 -35.07 18.32
CA GLY A 528 -1.94 -34.33 18.40
C GLY A 528 -2.96 -34.76 17.34
N ALA A 529 -4.24 -34.45 17.59
CA ALA A 529 -5.31 -34.68 16.62
C ALA A 529 -5.00 -34.00 15.28
N GLY A 530 -5.09 -34.77 14.19
CA GLY A 530 -4.74 -34.31 12.85
C GLY A 530 -3.23 -34.17 12.61
N ALA A 531 -2.40 -34.88 13.36
CA ALA A 531 -0.94 -34.86 13.16
C ALA A 531 -0.50 -35.38 11.78
N GLU A 532 -1.37 -36.12 11.12
CA GLU A 532 -1.20 -36.62 9.75
C GLU A 532 -1.31 -35.54 8.67
N PHE A 533 -1.86 -34.37 8.98
CA PHE A 533 -1.84 -33.23 8.07
C PHE A 533 -0.50 -32.52 8.21
N GLU A 534 0.35 -32.60 7.20
CA GLU A 534 1.63 -31.90 7.16
C GLU A 534 1.43 -30.40 7.30
N LYS A 535 2.11 -29.82 8.29
CA LYS A 535 2.12 -28.36 8.52
C LYS A 535 3.28 -27.68 7.83
N ASP A 536 4.40 -28.37 7.82
CA ASP A 536 5.73 -27.84 7.56
C ASP A 536 6.31 -28.57 6.35
N ASP A 537 5.62 -28.53 5.21
CA ASP A 537 6.23 -28.91 3.95
C ASP A 537 7.30 -27.85 3.62
N PRO A 538 8.61 -28.19 3.67
CA PRO A 538 9.69 -27.26 3.37
C PRO A 538 9.58 -26.68 1.94
N ASN A 539 8.92 -27.38 1.02
CA ASN A 539 8.64 -26.87 -0.32
C ASN A 539 7.62 -25.71 -0.34
N LEU A 540 6.87 -25.50 0.75
CA LEU A 540 5.86 -24.45 0.82
C LEU A 540 6.45 -23.04 1.02
N SER A 541 7.66 -22.92 1.59
CA SER A 541 8.21 -21.63 2.00
C SER A 541 9.49 -21.20 1.29
N GLU A 542 10.16 -22.11 0.58
CA GLU A 542 11.53 -21.86 0.09
C GLU A 542 11.62 -21.44 -1.37
N TRP A 543 10.56 -21.52 -2.14
CA TRP A 543 10.63 -21.18 -3.57
C TRP A 543 11.15 -19.76 -3.81
N TYR A 544 10.76 -18.79 -2.98
CA TYR A 544 11.22 -17.40 -3.09
C TYR A 544 12.68 -17.24 -2.70
N THR A 545 13.20 -18.12 -1.86
CA THR A 545 14.60 -18.20 -1.46
C THR A 545 15.43 -18.92 -2.53
N GLU A 546 14.93 -19.98 -3.14
CA GLU A 546 15.66 -20.76 -4.15
C GLU A 546 15.81 -20.03 -5.50
N VAL A 547 14.82 -19.30 -5.97
CA VAL A 547 14.90 -18.54 -7.23
C VAL A 547 15.60 -17.19 -7.06
N ALA A 548 15.61 -16.64 -5.84
CA ALA A 548 16.55 -15.57 -5.47
C ALA A 548 18.01 -16.09 -5.40
N SER A 549 18.18 -17.45 -5.42
CA SER A 549 19.24 -18.08 -4.68
C SER A 549 20.59 -18.15 -5.39
N GLU A 550 20.72 -18.22 -6.68
CA GLU A 550 22.07 -18.36 -7.21
C GLU A 550 22.81 -17.02 -7.32
N GLU A 551 22.13 -15.95 -7.70
CA GLU A 551 22.75 -14.64 -7.86
C GLU A 551 22.69 -13.81 -6.55
N TYR A 552 21.60 -13.84 -5.83
CA TYR A 552 21.39 -13.12 -4.57
C TYR A 552 22.12 -13.77 -3.37
N LEU A 553 22.16 -15.11 -3.29
CA LEU A 553 22.96 -15.80 -2.28
C LEU A 553 24.47 -15.67 -2.57
N SER A 554 24.86 -15.58 -3.85
CA SER A 554 26.26 -15.28 -4.19
C SER A 554 26.65 -13.85 -3.83
N GLU A 555 25.75 -12.87 -3.95
CA GLU A 555 25.99 -11.50 -3.49
C GLU A 555 25.94 -11.37 -1.96
N GLN A 556 25.01 -12.04 -1.28
CA GLN A 556 25.01 -12.07 0.18
C GLN A 556 26.19 -12.84 0.76
N ALA A 557 26.64 -13.93 0.12
CA ALA A 557 27.85 -14.63 0.53
C ALA A 557 29.08 -13.74 0.36
N LYS A 558 29.20 -13.00 -0.75
CA LYS A 558 30.26 -12.03 -0.98
C LYS A 558 30.24 -10.87 0.03
N GLU A 559 29.06 -10.43 0.42
CA GLU A 559 28.88 -9.34 1.39
C GLU A 559 29.16 -9.81 2.83
N ARG A 560 28.83 -11.07 3.16
CA ARG A 560 29.23 -11.71 4.43
C ARG A 560 30.74 -11.91 4.50
N ASP A 561 31.34 -12.47 3.45
CA ASP A 561 32.80 -12.63 3.36
C ASP A 561 33.55 -11.30 3.46
N LYS A 562 32.97 -10.23 2.93
CA LYS A 562 33.53 -8.88 3.05
C LYS A 562 33.39 -8.35 4.48
N GLN A 563 32.25 -8.54 5.12
CA GLN A 563 32.03 -8.12 6.51
C GLN A 563 32.87 -8.94 7.50
N GLU A 564 33.10 -10.22 7.21
CA GLU A 564 33.93 -11.09 8.03
C GLU A 564 35.40 -10.71 7.91
N LYS A 565 35.88 -10.41 6.70
CA LYS A 565 37.23 -9.85 6.47
C LYS A 565 37.42 -8.48 7.13
N GLU A 566 36.42 -7.60 7.05
CA GLU A 566 36.47 -6.30 7.73
C GLU A 566 36.49 -6.46 9.26
N ARG A 567 35.78 -7.47 9.80
CA ARG A 567 35.85 -7.82 11.24
C ARG A 567 37.17 -8.43 11.65
N GLU A 568 37.76 -9.29 10.81
CA GLU A 568 39.08 -9.86 11.07
C GLU A 568 40.16 -8.79 11.02
N THR A 569 40.13 -7.93 10.00
CA THR A 569 41.07 -6.80 9.89
C THR A 569 40.92 -5.82 11.06
N PHE A 570 39.69 -5.59 11.54
CA PHE A 570 39.45 -4.77 12.74
C PHE A 570 39.94 -5.45 14.02
N LYS A 571 39.81 -6.77 14.16
CA LYS A 571 40.40 -7.53 15.27
C LYS A 571 41.92 -7.50 15.23
N GLU A 572 42.52 -7.73 14.07
CA GLU A 572 43.98 -7.64 13.90
C GLU A 572 44.52 -6.24 14.17
N SER A 573 43.79 -5.17 13.86
CA SER A 573 44.18 -3.80 14.21
C SER A 573 44.08 -3.54 15.71
N LEU A 574 43.12 -4.13 16.41
CA LEU A 574 43.00 -4.05 17.86
C LEU A 574 44.12 -4.84 18.57
N ASP A 575 44.52 -5.98 18.03
CA ASP A 575 45.64 -6.79 18.57
C ASP A 575 47.00 -6.14 18.27
N ALA A 576 47.13 -5.39 17.19
CA ALA A 576 48.35 -4.67 16.82
C ALA A 576 48.61 -3.42 17.69
N ASP A 577 47.58 -2.76 18.22
CA ASP A 577 47.69 -1.56 19.07
C ASP A 577 47.88 -1.87 20.58
N GLY A 578 48.04 -3.12 20.95
CA GLY A 578 48.57 -3.54 22.26
C GLY A 578 47.72 -3.22 23.50
N HIS A 579 46.41 -2.98 23.36
CA HIS A 579 45.50 -2.70 24.46
C HIS A 579 44.27 -3.60 24.48
N ALA A 580 44.45 -4.90 24.71
CA ALA A 580 43.43 -5.77 25.28
C ALA A 580 44.08 -6.95 26.01
N GLN A 581 44.02 -6.95 27.32
CA GLN A 581 44.33 -8.16 28.11
C GLN A 581 43.22 -9.20 27.84
N PRO A 582 43.57 -10.47 27.65
CA PRO A 582 42.58 -11.52 27.48
C PRO A 582 41.82 -11.71 28.81
N VAL A 583 40.49 -11.64 28.73
CA VAL A 583 39.64 -12.12 29.83
C VAL A 583 39.83 -13.64 29.88
N SER A 584 40.45 -14.09 30.99
CA SER A 584 40.65 -15.51 31.27
C SER A 584 39.31 -16.26 31.23
N GLU A 585 39.29 -17.36 30.49
CA GLU A 585 38.28 -18.40 30.64
C GLU A 585 38.22 -18.83 32.11
N ALA A 586 37.18 -18.43 32.81
CA ALA A 586 36.84 -18.93 34.13
C ALA A 586 35.81 -20.03 33.97
N ASP A 587 36.35 -21.26 34.08
CA ASP A 587 35.78 -22.44 34.72
C ASP A 587 34.25 -22.61 34.71
N GLU A 588 33.75 -23.31 33.70
CA GLU A 588 32.44 -23.95 33.70
C GLU A 588 32.50 -25.28 34.45
N SER A 589 32.53 -25.26 35.77
CA SER A 589 32.27 -26.48 36.57
C SER A 589 31.83 -26.16 37.98
N ALA A 590 30.58 -25.79 38.21
CA ALA A 590 29.86 -26.01 39.46
C ALA A 590 28.35 -26.03 39.27
N PRO A 591 27.64 -27.08 39.75
CA PRO A 591 26.16 -27.12 39.67
C PRO A 591 25.55 -26.15 40.71
N PRO A 592 24.34 -25.65 40.47
CA PRO A 592 23.68 -24.71 41.37
C PRO A 592 23.26 -25.38 42.67
N GLU A 593 23.73 -24.82 43.79
CA GLU A 593 23.28 -25.10 45.15
C GLU A 593 21.76 -24.85 45.29
N GLN A 594 21.06 -25.82 45.84
CA GLN A 594 19.70 -25.73 46.36
C GLN A 594 19.70 -24.81 47.57
N THR A 595 19.04 -23.67 47.51
CA THR A 595 18.70 -22.90 48.69
C THR A 595 17.27 -23.20 49.11
N ASP A 596 17.18 -23.82 50.30
CA ASP A 596 15.98 -24.05 51.10
C ASP A 596 15.15 -22.77 51.30
N THR A 597 13.87 -22.87 51.09
CA THR A 597 12.85 -21.93 51.55
C THR A 597 12.49 -22.25 53.02
N PRO A 598 12.42 -21.29 53.93
CA PRO A 598 11.68 -21.48 55.16
C PRO A 598 10.21 -21.04 55.00
N GLU A 599 9.30 -21.94 55.32
CA GLU A 599 7.92 -21.65 55.72
C GLU A 599 7.90 -20.59 56.83
N LYS A 600 6.96 -19.63 56.74
CA LYS A 600 6.20 -19.14 57.89
C LYS A 600 4.98 -18.30 57.48
N ASN A 601 3.85 -18.81 57.93
CA ASN A 601 2.58 -18.21 58.32
C ASN A 601 1.77 -17.42 57.29
#